data_3af58de23b5ff0808aea34fda7cc7860
#
_entry.id   3af58de23b5ff0808aea34fda7cc7860
#
_cell.length_a   1.000
_cell.length_b   1.000
_cell.length_c   1.000
_cell.angle_alpha   90.00
_cell.angle_beta   90.00
_cell.angle_gamma   90.00
#
_symmetry.space_group_name_H-M   'P 1'
#
loop_
_entity.id
_entity.type
_entity.pdbx_description
1 polymer ?
#
loop_
_entity_poly.entity_id
_entity_poly.type
_entity_poly.pdbx_seq_one_letter_code
_entity_poly.pdbx_strand_id
1 'polypeptide(L)'
;MALLCQYGETHMSTKRVLLIGPFPPPIGGDTVLTLNVSRSKYWGECGITLDCINTSAGDRVRSLDETLTLGDLLRGMRIFSELAVKLPRCGAVLLWANNRFIVTVGPAIIAWSRLFRKPIFVKVFGAYLARRIRRTPQPARKLVLSILGTAACVYPETKALAHELVEEGWLPAQRVFALPNFLPDSSFVETFTAKRFSGRCVFFGQIKREKGVFDIIEALGGRDGAACDFYGPVLDRDRDDFLASIARFRNLSYKGAVEPGGVSRVAAAYDVLLLPTYHDSEGYPAVVLEAYAAGIPVVATNWLSIPEIVEDGVRGILVPVKAPERIREAVKRLASDEHLYESMCRNAFEYVRSFSEGAVLGGILIPQVARVLR
;
A
#
# COMPACT_ATOMS: atom_id res chain seq x y z
N MET A 1 21.21 -0.84 15.18
CA MET A 1 21.77 -0.21 13.96
C MET A 1 23.26 -0.51 13.70
N ALA A 2 23.91 -1.38 14.46
CA ALA A 2 25.38 -1.59 14.38
C ALA A 2 25.80 -3.01 13.96
N LEU A 3 24.97 -3.78 13.28
CA LEU A 3 25.26 -5.19 12.93
C LEU A 3 25.29 -5.46 11.41
N LEU A 4 25.22 -4.44 10.56
CA LEU A 4 25.03 -4.65 9.10
C LEU A 4 26.28 -4.48 8.23
N CYS A 5 27.37 -3.89 8.70
CA CYS A 5 28.55 -3.65 7.86
C CYS A 5 29.86 -3.80 8.63
N GLN A 6 30.27 -5.03 8.96
CA GLN A 6 31.66 -5.37 9.18
C GLN A 6 32.10 -6.36 8.09
N TYR A 7 32.35 -5.87 6.89
CA TYR A 7 33.16 -6.59 5.90
C TYR A 7 33.92 -5.60 5.03
N GLY A 8 35.24 -5.81 4.98
CA GLY A 8 36.21 -4.98 4.33
C GLY A 8 35.97 -4.72 2.83
N GLU A 9 36.63 -3.70 2.34
CA GLU A 9 36.73 -3.31 0.93
C GLU A 9 37.38 -4.42 0.08
N THR A 10 36.56 -5.39 -0.31
CA THR A 10 36.86 -6.27 -1.45
C THR A 10 35.93 -5.84 -2.57
N HIS A 11 36.41 -5.73 -3.80
CA HIS A 11 35.63 -5.49 -5.03
C HIS A 11 34.40 -6.41 -5.06
N MET A 12 33.28 -5.95 -4.46
CA MET A 12 32.03 -6.70 -4.45
C MET A 12 31.45 -6.64 -5.87
N SER A 13 31.53 -7.78 -6.56
CA SER A 13 30.71 -8.02 -7.75
C SER A 13 29.27 -7.64 -7.43
N THR A 14 28.73 -6.60 -8.05
CA THR A 14 27.38 -6.14 -7.81
C THR A 14 26.38 -7.24 -8.15
N LYS A 15 25.62 -7.67 -7.15
CA LYS A 15 24.59 -8.72 -7.30
C LYS A 15 23.34 -8.13 -7.90
N ARG A 16 22.85 -8.69 -9.00
CA ARG A 16 21.64 -8.20 -9.69
C ARG A 16 20.40 -8.90 -9.17
N VAL A 17 19.35 -8.13 -8.89
CA VAL A 17 18.02 -8.62 -8.51
C VAL A 17 17.00 -8.06 -9.49
N LEU A 18 16.08 -8.89 -9.96
CA LEU A 18 15.05 -8.50 -10.90
C LEU A 18 13.75 -8.16 -10.18
N LEU A 19 13.35 -6.89 -10.19
CA LEU A 19 12.07 -6.42 -9.66
C LEU A 19 11.02 -6.43 -10.77
N ILE A 20 9.99 -7.23 -10.61
CA ILE A 20 8.83 -7.33 -11.52
C ILE A 20 7.62 -6.76 -10.77
N GLY A 21 7.09 -5.65 -11.22
CA GLY A 21 5.97 -5.01 -10.53
C GLY A 21 5.35 -3.84 -11.29
N PRO A 22 4.25 -3.29 -10.78
CA PRO A 22 3.60 -2.15 -11.39
C PRO A 22 4.38 -0.87 -11.10
N PHE A 23 4.62 -0.04 -12.13
CA PHE A 23 5.23 1.28 -12.01
C PHE A 23 4.28 2.34 -12.56
N PRO A 24 4.37 3.60 -12.08
CA PRO A 24 3.61 4.69 -12.67
C PRO A 24 3.92 4.86 -14.19
N PRO A 25 2.95 5.31 -15.03
CA PRO A 25 1.53 5.46 -14.76
C PRO A 25 0.77 4.13 -14.70
N PRO A 26 -0.44 4.07 -14.07
CA PRO A 26 -1.13 5.13 -13.33
C PRO A 26 -0.52 5.37 -11.95
N ILE A 27 -0.77 6.56 -11.36
CA ILE A 27 -0.37 6.86 -9.99
C ILE A 27 -1.35 6.16 -9.03
N GLY A 28 -0.81 5.29 -8.18
CA GLY A 28 -1.54 4.54 -7.17
C GLY A 28 -0.60 4.06 -6.08
N GLY A 29 -1.15 3.58 -4.95
CA GLY A 29 -0.34 3.15 -3.81
C GLY A 29 0.69 2.07 -4.16
N ASP A 30 0.28 1.06 -4.91
CA ASP A 30 1.13 -0.06 -5.36
C ASP A 30 2.21 0.38 -6.35
N THR A 31 1.88 1.25 -7.32
CA THR A 31 2.84 1.74 -8.33
C THR A 31 3.87 2.68 -7.71
N VAL A 32 3.45 3.58 -6.81
CA VAL A 32 4.34 4.48 -6.07
C VAL A 32 5.26 3.70 -5.14
N LEU A 33 4.72 2.71 -4.42
CA LEU A 33 5.53 1.88 -3.52
C LEU A 33 6.58 1.08 -4.30
N THR A 34 6.23 0.49 -5.46
CA THR A 34 7.17 -0.22 -6.31
C THR A 34 8.28 0.71 -6.83
N LEU A 35 7.92 1.94 -7.20
CA LEU A 35 8.89 2.96 -7.61
C LEU A 35 9.85 3.32 -6.46
N ASN A 36 9.33 3.51 -5.24
CA ASN A 36 10.15 3.81 -4.06
C ASN A 36 11.13 2.66 -3.78
N VAL A 37 10.67 1.40 -3.84
CA VAL A 37 11.55 0.23 -3.71
C VAL A 37 12.66 0.23 -4.75
N SER A 38 12.34 0.54 -6.01
CA SER A 38 13.34 0.53 -7.08
C SER A 38 14.43 1.60 -6.93
N ARG A 39 14.11 2.68 -6.19
CA ARG A 39 15.01 3.83 -5.95
C ARG A 39 15.68 3.81 -4.58
N SER A 40 15.39 2.80 -3.78
CA SER A 40 15.90 2.69 -2.41
C SER A 40 17.44 2.62 -2.40
N LYS A 41 18.04 3.48 -1.57
CA LYS A 41 19.49 3.47 -1.34
C LYS A 41 19.99 2.19 -0.66
N TYR A 42 19.12 1.54 0.12
CA TYR A 42 19.46 0.35 0.91
C TYR A 42 19.88 -0.85 0.07
N TRP A 43 19.49 -0.91 -1.21
CA TRP A 43 20.00 -1.93 -2.13
C TRP A 43 21.49 -1.73 -2.41
N GLY A 44 21.89 -0.48 -2.71
CA GLY A 44 23.30 -0.13 -2.98
C GLY A 44 24.20 -0.35 -1.77
N GLU A 45 23.71 -0.03 -0.56
CA GLU A 45 24.42 -0.27 0.69
C GLU A 45 24.72 -1.77 0.92
N CYS A 46 23.92 -2.67 0.32
CA CYS A 46 24.14 -4.13 0.35
C CYS A 46 24.82 -4.68 -0.92
N GLY A 47 25.34 -3.82 -1.81
CA GLY A 47 25.97 -4.24 -3.06
C GLY A 47 25.01 -4.88 -4.07
N ILE A 48 23.72 -4.54 -3.99
CA ILE A 48 22.67 -5.05 -4.85
C ILE A 48 22.21 -3.97 -5.84
N THR A 49 22.10 -4.33 -7.13
CA THR A 49 21.47 -3.50 -8.16
C THR A 49 20.15 -4.11 -8.58
N LEU A 50 19.14 -3.26 -8.83
CA LEU A 50 17.83 -3.68 -9.31
C LEU A 50 17.71 -3.48 -10.81
N ASP A 51 17.36 -4.55 -11.53
CA ASP A 51 16.77 -4.48 -12.86
C ASP A 51 15.25 -4.53 -12.73
N CYS A 52 14.51 -3.79 -13.56
CA CYS A 52 13.05 -3.68 -13.41
C CYS A 52 12.31 -4.18 -14.66
N ILE A 53 11.15 -4.83 -14.44
CA ILE A 53 10.14 -5.12 -15.47
C ILE A 53 8.83 -4.48 -15.02
N ASN A 54 8.30 -3.55 -15.83
CA ASN A 54 7.03 -2.88 -15.53
C ASN A 54 5.83 -3.74 -15.96
N THR A 55 4.93 -4.03 -15.03
CA THR A 55 3.70 -4.79 -15.29
C THR A 55 2.45 -3.92 -15.44
N SER A 56 2.56 -2.59 -15.30
CA SER A 56 1.43 -1.66 -15.40
C SER A 56 0.74 -1.68 -16.76
N ALA A 57 -0.55 -1.34 -16.73
CA ALA A 57 -1.40 -1.23 -17.91
C ALA A 57 -1.32 0.14 -18.61
N GLY A 58 -0.42 1.04 -18.18
CA GLY A 58 -0.43 2.44 -18.58
C GLY A 58 -1.56 3.20 -17.87
N ASP A 59 -2.09 4.25 -18.48
CA ASP A 59 -3.09 5.15 -17.86
C ASP A 59 -4.48 4.52 -17.58
N ARG A 60 -4.70 3.28 -17.97
CA ARG A 60 -5.98 2.59 -17.75
C ARG A 60 -6.09 2.06 -16.34
N VAL A 61 -6.93 2.69 -15.53
CA VAL A 61 -7.44 2.12 -14.27
C VAL A 61 -8.52 1.10 -14.63
N ARG A 62 -8.29 -0.18 -14.35
CA ARG A 62 -9.24 -1.25 -14.69
C ARG A 62 -10.09 -1.68 -13.51
N SER A 63 -11.36 -1.98 -13.79
CA SER A 63 -12.22 -2.69 -12.86
C SER A 63 -11.81 -4.16 -12.73
N LEU A 64 -12.16 -4.79 -11.60
CA LEU A 64 -11.80 -6.20 -11.30
C LEU A 64 -12.42 -7.22 -12.26
N ASP A 65 -13.49 -6.84 -13.00
CA ASP A 65 -14.35 -7.73 -13.79
C ASP A 65 -14.14 -7.61 -15.32
N GLU A 66 -13.14 -6.85 -15.78
CA GLU A 66 -12.90 -6.69 -17.21
C GLU A 66 -12.31 -7.94 -17.85
N THR A 67 -12.83 -8.29 -19.04
CA THR A 67 -12.35 -9.39 -19.88
C THR A 67 -10.92 -9.11 -20.39
N LEU A 68 -10.16 -10.18 -20.66
CA LEU A 68 -8.83 -10.07 -21.26
C LEU A 68 -8.92 -9.41 -22.64
N THR A 69 -8.06 -8.42 -22.87
CA THR A 69 -7.96 -7.69 -24.14
C THR A 69 -6.71 -8.09 -24.90
N LEU A 70 -6.67 -7.79 -26.21
CA LEU A 70 -5.43 -7.94 -27.01
C LEU A 70 -4.25 -7.17 -26.39
N GLY A 71 -4.49 -6.01 -25.79
CA GLY A 71 -3.47 -5.25 -25.07
C GLY A 71 -2.89 -6.00 -23.87
N ASP A 72 -3.68 -6.85 -23.20
CA ASP A 72 -3.18 -7.69 -22.10
C ASP A 72 -2.30 -8.81 -22.60
N LEU A 73 -2.64 -9.39 -23.74
CA LEU A 73 -1.83 -10.42 -24.38
C LEU A 73 -0.48 -9.85 -24.82
N LEU A 74 -0.49 -8.71 -25.50
CA LEU A 74 0.75 -8.01 -25.93
C LEU A 74 1.62 -7.63 -24.74
N ARG A 75 1.00 -7.16 -23.64
CA ARG A 75 1.72 -6.87 -22.40
C ARG A 75 2.32 -8.14 -21.79
N GLY A 76 1.56 -9.22 -21.76
CA GLY A 76 2.06 -10.52 -21.32
C GLY A 76 3.28 -10.95 -22.12
N MET A 77 3.21 -10.89 -23.45
CA MET A 77 4.35 -11.21 -24.33
C MET A 77 5.57 -10.34 -24.05
N ARG A 78 5.38 -9.01 -23.86
CA ARG A 78 6.47 -8.10 -23.47
C ARG A 78 7.09 -8.50 -22.14
N ILE A 79 6.29 -8.74 -21.10
CA ILE A 79 6.78 -9.16 -19.78
C ILE A 79 7.62 -10.43 -19.89
N PHE A 80 7.13 -11.44 -20.61
CA PHE A 80 7.84 -12.70 -20.76
C PHE A 80 9.07 -12.59 -21.65
N SER A 81 9.09 -11.75 -22.69
CA SER A 81 10.30 -11.48 -23.49
C SER A 81 11.39 -10.78 -22.67
N GLU A 82 11.02 -9.76 -21.88
CA GLU A 82 11.97 -9.10 -20.97
C GLU A 82 12.47 -10.06 -19.89
N LEU A 83 11.58 -10.92 -19.35
CA LEU A 83 11.94 -11.93 -18.37
C LEU A 83 12.96 -12.92 -18.94
N ALA A 84 12.77 -13.40 -20.17
CA ALA A 84 13.70 -14.31 -20.84
C ALA A 84 15.12 -13.73 -20.97
N VAL A 85 15.23 -12.43 -21.19
CA VAL A 85 16.53 -11.74 -21.34
C VAL A 85 17.17 -11.42 -19.98
N LYS A 86 16.38 -10.96 -19.00
CA LYS A 86 16.91 -10.45 -17.72
C LYS A 86 17.10 -11.55 -16.68
N LEU A 87 16.23 -12.58 -16.66
CA LEU A 87 16.25 -13.64 -15.65
C LEU A 87 17.57 -14.43 -15.57
N PRO A 88 18.23 -14.82 -16.68
CA PRO A 88 19.53 -15.51 -16.59
C PRO A 88 20.61 -14.69 -15.89
N ARG A 89 20.53 -13.36 -15.99
CA ARG A 89 21.55 -12.41 -15.51
C ARG A 89 21.34 -11.97 -14.06
N CYS A 90 20.19 -12.28 -13.45
CA CYS A 90 19.91 -11.92 -12.06
C CYS A 90 20.22 -13.09 -11.10
N GLY A 91 20.46 -12.75 -9.83
CA GLY A 91 20.65 -13.73 -8.73
C GLY A 91 19.33 -14.10 -8.03
N ALA A 92 18.35 -13.19 -8.01
CA ALA A 92 17.05 -13.38 -7.40
C ALA A 92 15.98 -12.56 -8.10
N VAL A 93 14.71 -12.88 -7.83
CA VAL A 93 13.53 -12.20 -8.39
C VAL A 93 12.66 -11.67 -7.26
N LEU A 94 12.20 -10.42 -7.37
CA LEU A 94 11.16 -9.82 -6.57
C LEU A 94 9.91 -9.66 -7.43
N LEU A 95 8.84 -10.37 -7.10
CA LEU A 95 7.55 -10.24 -7.78
C LEU A 95 6.60 -9.44 -6.87
N TRP A 96 6.30 -8.21 -7.26
CA TRP A 96 5.39 -7.30 -6.58
C TRP A 96 4.09 -7.19 -7.38
N ALA A 97 3.00 -7.70 -6.84
CA ALA A 97 1.79 -7.83 -7.63
C ALA A 97 0.51 -7.82 -6.78
N ASN A 98 -0.58 -7.39 -7.40
CA ASN A 98 -1.90 -7.47 -6.79
C ASN A 98 -2.44 -8.92 -6.79
N ASN A 99 -3.49 -9.13 -6.01
CA ASN A 99 -4.10 -10.45 -5.80
C ASN A 99 -4.53 -11.16 -7.10
N ARG A 100 -5.00 -10.42 -8.12
CA ARG A 100 -5.39 -10.99 -9.41
C ARG A 100 -4.17 -11.50 -10.17
N PHE A 101 -3.12 -10.69 -10.26
CA PHE A 101 -1.89 -11.04 -10.96
C PHE A 101 -1.22 -12.27 -10.33
N ILE A 102 -1.22 -12.36 -8.99
CA ILE A 102 -0.64 -13.51 -8.26
C ILE A 102 -1.32 -14.84 -8.62
N VAL A 103 -2.63 -14.86 -8.85
CA VAL A 103 -3.33 -16.12 -9.18
C VAL A 103 -3.42 -16.41 -10.69
N THR A 104 -3.09 -15.44 -11.54
CA THR A 104 -3.17 -15.58 -13.02
C THR A 104 -1.80 -15.70 -13.67
N VAL A 105 -1.03 -14.63 -13.72
CA VAL A 105 0.28 -14.56 -14.38
C VAL A 105 1.42 -14.96 -13.43
N GLY A 106 1.26 -14.69 -12.14
CA GLY A 106 2.25 -14.98 -11.10
C GLY A 106 2.78 -16.41 -11.14
N PRO A 107 1.92 -17.47 -11.24
CA PRO A 107 2.38 -18.85 -11.28
C PRO A 107 3.37 -19.12 -12.43
N ALA A 108 3.14 -18.56 -13.61
CA ALA A 108 4.05 -18.74 -14.75
C ALA A 108 5.42 -18.08 -14.49
N ILE A 109 5.44 -16.89 -13.91
CA ILE A 109 6.69 -16.19 -13.54
C ILE A 109 7.45 -16.99 -12.46
N ILE A 110 6.75 -17.50 -11.45
CA ILE A 110 7.35 -18.29 -10.36
C ILE A 110 7.94 -19.59 -10.93
N ALA A 111 7.17 -20.31 -11.76
CA ALA A 111 7.63 -21.55 -12.38
C ALA A 111 8.85 -21.33 -13.27
N TRP A 112 8.85 -20.23 -14.06
CA TRP A 112 9.97 -19.89 -14.91
C TRP A 112 11.23 -19.53 -14.09
N SER A 113 11.07 -18.72 -13.02
CA SER A 113 12.16 -18.42 -12.11
C SER A 113 12.79 -19.68 -11.52
N ARG A 114 11.96 -20.67 -11.14
CA ARG A 114 12.43 -21.96 -10.66
C ARG A 114 13.18 -22.77 -11.71
N LEU A 115 12.70 -22.78 -12.96
CA LEU A 115 13.39 -23.46 -14.07
C LEU A 115 14.83 -22.93 -14.22
N PHE A 116 15.02 -21.62 -14.02
CA PHE A 116 16.36 -20.98 -14.02
C PHE A 116 17.04 -21.03 -12.65
N ARG A 117 16.51 -21.79 -11.68
CA ARG A 117 17.04 -21.90 -10.31
C ARG A 117 17.21 -20.54 -9.60
N LYS A 118 16.37 -19.57 -9.91
CA LYS A 118 16.38 -18.25 -9.28
C LYS A 118 15.40 -18.23 -8.09
N PRO A 119 15.86 -17.91 -6.87
CA PRO A 119 14.95 -17.69 -5.74
C PRO A 119 14.04 -16.51 -6.04
N ILE A 120 12.74 -16.68 -5.76
CA ILE A 120 11.72 -15.66 -5.98
C ILE A 120 11.05 -15.27 -4.66
N PHE A 121 10.92 -13.99 -4.44
CA PHE A 121 10.26 -13.35 -3.32
C PHE A 121 9.00 -12.66 -3.82
N VAL A 122 7.86 -12.97 -3.24
CA VAL A 122 6.56 -12.54 -3.74
C VAL A 122 5.90 -11.57 -2.76
N LYS A 123 5.79 -10.29 -3.12
CA LYS A 123 4.99 -9.29 -2.41
C LYS A 123 3.60 -9.25 -2.98
N VAL A 124 2.60 -9.34 -2.11
CA VAL A 124 1.18 -9.31 -2.46
C VAL A 124 0.58 -7.98 -2.01
N PHE A 125 0.07 -7.20 -2.95
CA PHE A 125 -0.69 -5.99 -2.67
C PHE A 125 -2.15 -6.31 -2.36
N GLY A 126 -2.70 -5.63 -1.34
CA GLY A 126 -4.08 -5.77 -0.89
C GLY A 126 -4.31 -6.97 0.02
N ALA A 127 -5.35 -6.89 0.83
CA ALA A 127 -5.62 -7.84 1.93
C ALA A 127 -6.51 -9.03 1.52
N TYR A 128 -6.79 -9.24 0.21
CA TYR A 128 -7.85 -10.19 -0.13
C TYR A 128 -7.40 -11.41 -0.94
N LEU A 129 -6.09 -11.73 -0.90
CA LEU A 129 -5.55 -12.90 -1.62
C LEU A 129 -6.23 -14.21 -1.21
N ALA A 130 -6.43 -14.42 0.08
CA ALA A 130 -7.09 -15.63 0.58
C ALA A 130 -8.50 -15.81 0.01
N ARG A 131 -9.31 -14.74 0.01
CA ARG A 131 -10.65 -14.74 -0.61
C ARG A 131 -10.58 -15.05 -2.11
N ARG A 132 -9.57 -14.52 -2.81
CA ARG A 132 -9.35 -14.78 -4.23
C ARG A 132 -9.00 -16.24 -4.48
N ILE A 133 -8.10 -16.80 -3.68
CA ILE A 133 -7.71 -18.21 -3.75
C ILE A 133 -8.92 -19.12 -3.50
N ARG A 134 -9.76 -18.82 -2.50
CA ARG A 134 -10.99 -19.61 -2.23
C ARG A 134 -11.96 -19.61 -3.41
N ARG A 135 -12.07 -18.50 -4.14
CA ARG A 135 -12.93 -18.38 -5.34
C ARG A 135 -12.33 -19.04 -6.59
N THR A 136 -11.06 -19.41 -6.56
CA THR A 136 -10.43 -20.10 -7.69
C THR A 136 -10.88 -21.57 -7.73
N PRO A 137 -11.28 -22.11 -8.89
CA PRO A 137 -11.69 -23.52 -9.03
C PRO A 137 -10.63 -24.49 -8.49
N GLN A 138 -11.07 -25.59 -7.88
CA GLN A 138 -10.22 -26.56 -7.16
C GLN A 138 -8.91 -26.96 -7.88
N PRO A 139 -8.92 -27.42 -9.15
CA PRO A 139 -7.69 -27.86 -9.81
C PRO A 139 -6.71 -26.68 -10.00
N ALA A 140 -7.22 -25.50 -10.42
CA ALA A 140 -6.41 -24.31 -10.59
C ALA A 140 -5.89 -23.78 -9.24
N ARG A 141 -6.70 -23.84 -8.18
CA ARG A 141 -6.30 -23.44 -6.82
C ARG A 141 -5.14 -24.32 -6.32
N LYS A 142 -5.22 -25.64 -6.45
CA LYS A 142 -4.14 -26.55 -6.07
C LYS A 142 -2.84 -26.22 -6.83
N LEU A 143 -2.93 -25.95 -8.13
CA LEU A 143 -1.79 -25.60 -8.95
C LEU A 143 -1.16 -24.27 -8.49
N VAL A 144 -1.98 -23.22 -8.31
CA VAL A 144 -1.51 -21.90 -7.85
C VAL A 144 -0.81 -22.02 -6.51
N LEU A 145 -1.40 -22.71 -5.54
CA LEU A 145 -0.83 -22.88 -4.20
C LEU A 145 0.45 -23.71 -4.23
N SER A 146 0.49 -24.80 -5.00
CA SER A 146 1.70 -25.62 -5.18
C SER A 146 2.85 -24.77 -5.74
N ILE A 147 2.60 -23.93 -6.74
CA ILE A 147 3.61 -23.08 -7.35
C ILE A 147 4.00 -21.95 -6.39
N LEU A 148 3.04 -21.26 -5.76
CA LEU A 148 3.30 -20.17 -4.81
C LEU A 148 4.09 -20.68 -3.59
N GLY A 149 3.81 -21.87 -3.09
CA GLY A 149 4.53 -22.53 -2.01
C GLY A 149 6.01 -22.83 -2.33
N THR A 150 6.42 -22.71 -3.60
CA THR A 150 7.80 -22.84 -4.01
C THR A 150 8.60 -21.53 -3.93
N ALA A 151 7.94 -20.39 -3.69
CA ALA A 151 8.62 -19.12 -3.49
C ALA A 151 9.57 -19.20 -2.28
N ALA A 152 10.67 -18.44 -2.33
CA ALA A 152 11.58 -18.33 -1.20
C ALA A 152 10.88 -17.71 0.00
N CYS A 153 10.13 -16.61 -0.22
CA CYS A 153 9.25 -15.99 0.75
C CYS A 153 8.03 -15.39 0.05
N VAL A 154 6.93 -15.32 0.78
CA VAL A 154 5.69 -14.60 0.39
C VAL A 154 5.43 -13.51 1.43
N TYR A 155 5.21 -12.30 0.95
CA TYR A 155 5.03 -11.11 1.76
C TYR A 155 3.63 -10.50 1.57
N PRO A 156 2.63 -10.94 2.34
CA PRO A 156 1.37 -10.20 2.45
C PRO A 156 1.59 -8.83 3.06
N GLU A 157 0.72 -7.86 2.77
CA GLU A 157 0.80 -6.53 3.38
C GLU A 157 0.45 -6.54 4.86
N THR A 158 -0.43 -7.45 5.29
CA THR A 158 -1.06 -7.46 6.61
C THR A 158 -0.70 -8.71 7.38
N LYS A 159 -0.67 -8.59 8.71
CA LYS A 159 -0.47 -9.73 9.61
C LYS A 159 -1.64 -10.71 9.53
N ALA A 160 -2.88 -10.18 9.41
CA ALA A 160 -4.08 -11.01 9.28
C ALA A 160 -4.01 -11.90 8.04
N LEU A 161 -3.64 -11.35 6.87
CA LEU A 161 -3.49 -12.15 5.65
C LEU A 161 -2.34 -13.15 5.79
N ALA A 162 -1.22 -12.77 6.42
CA ALA A 162 -0.10 -13.69 6.65
C ALA A 162 -0.54 -14.89 7.50
N HIS A 163 -1.25 -14.62 8.58
CA HIS A 163 -1.80 -15.63 9.49
C HIS A 163 -2.79 -16.55 8.76
N GLU A 164 -3.75 -15.97 8.00
CA GLU A 164 -4.73 -16.71 7.24
C GLU A 164 -4.09 -17.67 6.22
N LEU A 165 -3.06 -17.25 5.50
CA LEU A 165 -2.37 -18.11 4.52
C LEU A 165 -1.66 -19.31 5.17
N VAL A 166 -1.20 -19.15 6.41
CA VAL A 166 -0.55 -20.21 7.19
C VAL A 166 -1.58 -21.13 7.85
N GLU A 167 -2.61 -20.60 8.47
CA GLU A 167 -3.66 -21.38 9.15
C GLU A 167 -4.46 -22.27 8.21
N GLU A 168 -4.74 -21.79 6.99
CA GLU A 168 -5.36 -22.59 5.93
C GLU A 168 -4.44 -23.73 5.42
N GLY A 169 -3.20 -23.80 5.92
CA GLY A 169 -2.21 -24.78 5.47
C GLY A 169 -1.74 -24.56 4.03
N TRP A 170 -1.98 -23.39 3.45
CA TRP A 170 -1.63 -23.09 2.07
C TRP A 170 -0.15 -22.79 1.87
N LEU A 171 0.46 -22.15 2.84
CA LEU A 171 1.88 -21.79 2.79
C LEU A 171 2.55 -22.12 4.14
N PRO A 172 3.83 -22.55 4.13
CA PRO A 172 4.56 -22.84 5.36
C PRO A 172 4.92 -21.56 6.11
N ALA A 173 4.72 -21.54 7.44
CA ALA A 173 4.94 -20.38 8.29
C ALA A 173 6.35 -19.75 8.13
N GLN A 174 7.37 -20.58 7.88
CA GLN A 174 8.77 -20.13 7.73
C GLN A 174 9.02 -19.30 6.46
N ARG A 175 8.04 -19.24 5.54
CA ARG A 175 8.15 -18.49 4.28
C ARG A 175 7.14 -17.36 4.15
N VAL A 176 6.33 -17.11 5.18
CA VAL A 176 5.31 -16.06 5.13
C VAL A 176 5.64 -14.99 6.16
N PHE A 177 5.89 -13.77 5.70
CA PHE A 177 6.24 -12.64 6.55
C PHE A 177 5.40 -11.43 6.14
N ALA A 178 4.70 -10.82 7.09
CA ALA A 178 4.01 -9.56 6.80
C ALA A 178 5.04 -8.49 6.41
N LEU A 179 4.84 -7.88 5.24
CA LEU A 179 5.64 -6.75 4.76
C LEU A 179 4.68 -5.58 4.51
N PRO A 180 4.50 -4.69 5.48
CA PRO A 180 3.60 -3.56 5.33
C PRO A 180 4.11 -2.58 4.27
N ASN A 181 3.27 -1.64 3.88
CA ASN A 181 3.71 -0.48 3.12
C ASN A 181 4.61 0.38 4.00
N PHE A 182 5.45 1.20 3.37
CA PHE A 182 6.41 2.05 4.07
C PHE A 182 6.49 3.43 3.39
N LEU A 183 7.08 4.36 4.09
CA LEU A 183 7.38 5.69 3.55
C LEU A 183 8.89 5.86 3.36
N PRO A 184 9.31 6.61 2.32
CA PRO A 184 10.71 7.04 2.19
C PRO A 184 11.19 7.75 3.47
N ASP A 185 12.44 7.54 3.84
CA ASP A 185 13.01 8.17 5.04
C ASP A 185 12.88 9.70 5.02
N SER A 186 12.87 10.32 3.84
CA SER A 186 12.67 11.75 3.64
C SER A 186 11.25 12.25 3.98
N SER A 187 10.29 11.35 4.18
CA SER A 187 8.92 11.69 4.58
C SER A 187 8.78 12.01 6.08
N PHE A 188 9.82 11.71 6.86
CA PHE A 188 9.78 11.85 8.32
C PHE A 188 10.42 13.16 8.76
N VAL A 189 9.71 13.89 9.62
CA VAL A 189 10.29 15.03 10.36
C VAL A 189 10.92 14.52 11.67
N GLU A 190 11.95 15.21 12.16
CA GLU A 190 12.69 14.74 13.35
C GLU A 190 11.89 14.93 14.64
N THR A 191 11.12 16.02 14.72
CA THR A 191 10.43 16.42 15.95
C THR A 191 8.94 16.52 15.75
N PHE A 192 8.19 16.01 16.73
CA PHE A 192 6.74 16.20 16.81
C PHE A 192 6.42 17.63 17.27
N THR A 193 5.50 18.28 16.59
CA THR A 193 4.92 19.54 17.03
C THR A 193 3.45 19.33 17.34
N ALA A 194 3.08 19.58 18.59
CA ALA A 194 1.69 19.49 19.01
C ALA A 194 0.82 20.48 18.21
N LYS A 195 -0.34 20.01 17.79
CA LYS A 195 -1.33 20.81 17.06
C LYS A 195 -2.61 20.91 17.89
N ARG A 196 -3.34 22.01 17.71
CA ARG A 196 -4.72 22.12 18.17
C ARG A 196 -5.65 21.83 17.01
N PHE A 197 -6.77 21.16 17.29
CA PHE A 197 -7.79 20.90 16.29
C PHE A 197 -8.43 22.22 15.84
N SER A 198 -8.35 22.52 14.56
CA SER A 198 -8.87 23.74 13.94
C SER A 198 -10.10 23.51 13.06
N GLY A 199 -10.55 22.27 12.93
CA GLY A 199 -11.71 21.89 12.13
C GLY A 199 -11.40 21.61 10.65
N ARG A 200 -10.12 21.34 10.30
CA ARG A 200 -9.68 21.07 8.94
C ARG A 200 -9.48 19.57 8.71
N CYS A 201 -10.44 18.96 8.06
CA CYS A 201 -10.37 17.56 7.64
C CYS A 201 -9.81 17.42 6.23
N VAL A 202 -9.23 16.26 5.91
CA VAL A 202 -8.75 15.95 4.55
C VAL A 202 -9.08 14.52 4.17
N PHE A 203 -9.33 14.32 2.89
CA PHE A 203 -9.39 13.01 2.24
C PHE A 203 -8.31 12.93 1.16
N PHE A 204 -7.55 11.85 1.14
CA PHE A 204 -6.61 11.53 0.06
C PHE A 204 -6.92 10.16 -0.52
N GLY A 205 -7.03 10.08 -1.83
CA GLY A 205 -7.23 8.84 -2.55
C GLY A 205 -8.04 9.00 -3.80
N GLN A 206 -8.25 7.93 -4.53
CA GLN A 206 -9.13 7.94 -5.68
C GLN A 206 -10.55 8.31 -5.24
N ILE A 207 -11.11 9.35 -5.84
CA ILE A 207 -12.48 9.79 -5.57
C ILE A 207 -13.44 8.82 -6.25
N LYS A 208 -14.04 7.96 -5.44
CA LYS A 208 -15.06 6.98 -5.85
C LYS A 208 -15.93 6.59 -4.67
N ARG A 209 -17.12 6.10 -4.95
CA ARG A 209 -18.14 5.77 -3.94
C ARG A 209 -17.61 4.81 -2.88
N GLU A 210 -16.90 3.76 -3.28
CA GLU A 210 -16.40 2.74 -2.36
C GLU A 210 -15.28 3.23 -1.42
N LYS A 211 -14.74 4.43 -1.68
CA LYS A 211 -13.80 5.10 -0.75
C LYS A 211 -14.50 5.96 0.31
N GLY A 212 -15.85 5.96 0.30
CA GLY A 212 -16.66 6.63 1.31
C GLY A 212 -16.69 8.15 1.18
N VAL A 213 -16.35 8.71 0.00
CA VAL A 213 -16.34 10.17 -0.19
C VAL A 213 -17.71 10.80 0.00
N PHE A 214 -18.79 10.08 -0.38
CA PHE A 214 -20.16 10.54 -0.18
C PHE A 214 -20.59 10.49 1.28
N ASP A 215 -20.06 9.53 2.05
CA ASP A 215 -20.29 9.46 3.50
C ASP A 215 -19.63 10.65 4.20
N ILE A 216 -18.45 11.12 3.73
CA ILE A 216 -17.81 12.35 4.23
C ILE A 216 -18.68 13.58 3.88
N ILE A 217 -19.18 13.67 2.66
CA ILE A 217 -20.03 14.78 2.21
C ILE A 217 -21.30 14.85 3.06
N GLU A 218 -21.95 13.72 3.33
CA GLU A 218 -23.14 13.64 4.18
C GLU A 218 -22.81 13.95 5.65
N ALA A 219 -21.66 13.50 6.14
CA ALA A 219 -21.20 13.74 7.51
C ALA A 219 -20.93 15.22 7.78
N LEU A 220 -20.25 15.92 6.88
CA LEU A 220 -19.68 17.26 7.14
C LEU A 220 -20.37 18.36 6.34
N GLY A 221 -21.13 18.05 5.31
CA GLY A 221 -21.82 19.07 4.50
C GLY A 221 -22.79 19.91 5.31
N GLY A 222 -22.58 21.23 5.35
CA GLY A 222 -23.44 22.17 6.08
C GLY A 222 -22.69 23.31 6.73
N ARG A 223 -23.45 24.22 7.40
CA ARG A 223 -22.87 25.42 8.04
C ARG A 223 -22.04 25.11 9.28
N ASP A 224 -22.44 24.07 10.04
CA ASP A 224 -21.85 23.72 11.35
C ASP A 224 -20.86 22.56 11.23
N GLY A 225 -20.56 22.11 10.01
CA GLY A 225 -19.60 21.03 9.76
C GLY A 225 -18.16 21.52 9.72
N ALA A 226 -17.23 20.66 10.09
CA ALA A 226 -15.80 20.90 9.85
C ALA A 226 -15.53 21.04 8.34
N ALA A 227 -14.48 21.79 7.97
CA ALA A 227 -14.08 21.89 6.57
C ALA A 227 -13.39 20.62 6.10
N CYS A 228 -13.65 20.18 4.86
CA CYS A 228 -12.96 19.03 4.29
C CYS A 228 -12.51 19.30 2.85
N ASP A 229 -11.23 19.08 2.61
CA ASP A 229 -10.62 19.12 1.30
C ASP A 229 -10.40 17.69 0.76
N PHE A 230 -10.76 17.48 -0.50
CA PHE A 230 -10.65 16.20 -1.19
C PHE A 230 -9.52 16.24 -2.21
N TYR A 231 -8.59 15.32 -2.11
CA TYR A 231 -7.46 15.18 -3.04
C TYR A 231 -7.45 13.80 -3.71
N GLY A 232 -7.24 13.79 -5.02
CA GLY A 232 -7.03 12.60 -5.82
C GLY A 232 -7.77 12.60 -7.14
N PRO A 233 -7.48 11.65 -8.03
CA PRO A 233 -8.19 11.53 -9.30
C PRO A 233 -9.65 11.11 -9.07
N VAL A 234 -10.56 11.77 -9.78
CA VAL A 234 -11.98 11.42 -9.73
C VAL A 234 -12.26 10.34 -10.76
N LEU A 235 -12.90 9.24 -10.35
CA LEU A 235 -13.31 8.19 -11.26
C LEU A 235 -14.49 8.67 -12.12
N ASP A 236 -14.45 8.45 -13.44
CA ASP A 236 -15.40 9.01 -14.39
C ASP A 236 -16.86 8.71 -14.03
N ARG A 237 -17.16 7.49 -13.59
CA ARG A 237 -18.52 7.07 -13.20
C ARG A 237 -19.09 7.85 -11.99
N ASP A 238 -18.25 8.41 -11.13
CA ASP A 238 -18.65 9.11 -9.90
C ASP A 238 -18.42 10.63 -10.00
N ARG A 239 -17.87 11.12 -11.12
CA ARG A 239 -17.40 12.52 -11.30
C ARG A 239 -18.52 13.53 -11.14
N ASP A 240 -19.60 13.39 -11.90
CA ASP A 240 -20.68 14.38 -11.94
C ASP A 240 -21.42 14.41 -10.60
N ASP A 241 -21.71 13.22 -10.03
CA ASP A 241 -22.33 13.10 -8.71
C ASP A 241 -21.48 13.74 -7.62
N PHE A 242 -20.16 13.48 -7.65
CA PHE A 242 -19.24 14.03 -6.66
C PHE A 242 -19.15 15.55 -6.74
N LEU A 243 -18.90 16.11 -7.93
CA LEU A 243 -18.76 17.55 -8.13
C LEU A 243 -20.06 18.30 -7.79
N ALA A 244 -21.22 17.76 -8.20
CA ALA A 244 -22.51 18.33 -7.85
C ALA A 244 -22.79 18.29 -6.34
N SER A 245 -22.36 17.22 -5.66
CA SER A 245 -22.57 17.06 -4.22
C SER A 245 -21.74 18.05 -3.42
N ILE A 246 -20.43 18.21 -3.70
CA ILE A 246 -19.57 19.15 -2.96
C ILE A 246 -19.93 20.61 -3.22
N ALA A 247 -20.38 20.96 -4.44
CA ALA A 247 -20.77 22.33 -4.82
C ALA A 247 -21.92 22.88 -3.95
N ARG A 248 -22.69 22.02 -3.28
CA ARG A 248 -23.80 22.41 -2.39
C ARG A 248 -23.32 23.01 -1.05
N PHE A 249 -22.03 22.77 -0.69
CA PHE A 249 -21.52 23.10 0.63
C PHE A 249 -20.23 23.92 0.54
N ARG A 250 -20.21 25.09 1.22
CA ARG A 250 -19.05 26.00 1.19
C ARG A 250 -17.83 25.48 1.96
N ASN A 251 -18.03 24.55 2.89
CA ASN A 251 -16.99 23.94 3.71
C ASN A 251 -16.36 22.71 3.09
N LEU A 252 -16.75 22.32 1.86
CA LEU A 252 -16.19 21.17 1.14
C LEU A 252 -15.52 21.66 -0.15
N SER A 253 -14.32 21.16 -0.46
CA SER A 253 -13.57 21.58 -1.65
C SER A 253 -12.84 20.42 -2.31
N TYR A 254 -12.85 20.37 -3.63
CA TYR A 254 -11.97 19.47 -4.40
C TYR A 254 -10.71 20.24 -4.82
N LYS A 255 -9.54 19.65 -4.55
CA LYS A 255 -8.23 20.28 -4.76
C LYS A 255 -7.40 19.63 -5.86
N GLY A 256 -7.94 18.64 -6.58
CA GLY A 256 -7.15 17.90 -7.57
C GLY A 256 -6.26 16.82 -6.98
N ALA A 257 -5.30 16.34 -7.74
CA ALA A 257 -4.36 15.31 -7.30
C ALA A 257 -3.12 15.93 -6.62
N VAL A 258 -2.56 15.20 -5.66
CA VAL A 258 -1.26 15.52 -5.06
C VAL A 258 -0.18 14.73 -5.78
N GLU A 259 0.97 15.36 -6.03
CA GLU A 259 2.14 14.68 -6.57
C GLU A 259 2.62 13.54 -5.68
N PRO A 260 3.14 12.45 -6.25
CA PRO A 260 3.69 11.34 -5.48
C PRO A 260 4.75 11.80 -4.45
N GLY A 261 4.60 11.35 -3.20
CA GLY A 261 5.47 11.76 -2.09
C GLY A 261 5.14 13.12 -1.47
N GLY A 262 4.12 13.83 -1.99
CA GLY A 262 3.68 15.15 -1.46
C GLY A 262 2.59 15.05 -0.39
N VAL A 263 1.97 13.87 -0.20
CA VAL A 263 0.79 13.72 0.66
C VAL A 263 1.07 14.11 2.10
N SER A 264 2.15 13.63 2.72
CA SER A 264 2.50 13.98 4.12
C SER A 264 2.69 15.50 4.29
N ARG A 265 3.30 16.17 3.31
CA ARG A 265 3.50 17.62 3.34
C ARG A 265 2.16 18.36 3.27
N VAL A 266 1.25 17.94 2.40
CA VAL A 266 -0.09 18.54 2.29
C VAL A 266 -0.90 18.24 3.55
N ALA A 267 -0.86 17.01 4.05
CA ALA A 267 -1.56 16.56 5.25
C ALA A 267 -1.17 17.36 6.49
N ALA A 268 0.07 17.86 6.55
CA ALA A 268 0.55 18.71 7.67
C ALA A 268 -0.27 19.98 7.89
N ALA A 269 -1.03 20.46 6.89
CA ALA A 269 -1.92 21.60 7.00
C ALA A 269 -3.32 21.28 7.55
N TYR A 270 -3.61 20.00 7.84
CA TYR A 270 -4.90 19.51 8.30
C TYR A 270 -4.81 18.93 9.71
N ASP A 271 -5.97 18.63 10.29
CA ASP A 271 -6.07 18.12 11.65
C ASP A 271 -6.37 16.62 11.67
N VAL A 272 -7.07 16.10 10.68
CA VAL A 272 -7.48 14.70 10.63
C VAL A 272 -7.66 14.19 9.20
N LEU A 273 -7.15 12.99 8.94
CA LEU A 273 -7.47 12.25 7.71
C LEU A 273 -8.80 11.51 7.87
N LEU A 274 -9.69 11.64 6.90
CA LEU A 274 -10.92 10.86 6.81
C LEU A 274 -10.75 9.75 5.76
N LEU A 275 -10.87 8.50 6.18
CA LEU A 275 -10.75 7.33 5.31
C LEU A 275 -11.90 6.34 5.54
N PRO A 276 -13.17 6.71 5.28
CA PRO A 276 -14.32 5.85 5.52
C PRO A 276 -14.55 4.83 4.39
N THR A 277 -13.47 4.20 3.93
CA THR A 277 -13.47 3.27 2.80
C THR A 277 -14.17 1.95 3.16
N TYR A 278 -14.89 1.40 2.18
CA TYR A 278 -15.41 0.03 2.18
C TYR A 278 -15.03 -0.72 0.90
N HIS A 279 -13.91 -0.29 0.31
CA HIS A 279 -13.39 -0.90 -0.92
C HIS A 279 -12.87 -2.32 -0.65
N ASP A 280 -13.34 -3.29 -1.44
CA ASP A 280 -13.08 -4.73 -1.24
C ASP A 280 -11.60 -5.15 -1.30
N SER A 281 -10.76 -4.36 -1.93
CA SER A 281 -9.32 -4.65 -2.03
C SER A 281 -8.45 -3.75 -1.16
N GLU A 282 -9.04 -3.05 -0.17
CA GLU A 282 -8.27 -2.25 0.77
C GLU A 282 -7.28 -3.14 1.53
N GLY A 283 -5.99 -2.82 1.37
CA GLY A 283 -4.91 -3.53 2.04
C GLY A 283 -4.37 -2.71 3.21
N TYR A 284 -3.12 -2.32 3.11
CA TYR A 284 -2.44 -1.46 4.07
C TYR A 284 -2.35 -0.04 3.49
N PRO A 285 -3.35 0.85 3.72
CA PRO A 285 -3.43 2.12 3.01
C PRO A 285 -2.26 3.04 3.35
N ALA A 286 -1.38 3.31 2.38
CA ALA A 286 -0.20 4.17 2.56
C ALA A 286 -0.57 5.58 3.05
N VAL A 287 -1.75 6.08 2.66
CA VAL A 287 -2.24 7.40 3.08
C VAL A 287 -2.38 7.53 4.59
N VAL A 288 -2.63 6.44 5.32
CA VAL A 288 -2.65 6.44 6.79
C VAL A 288 -1.25 6.67 7.34
N LEU A 289 -0.24 6.01 6.76
CA LEU A 289 1.16 6.25 7.14
C LEU A 289 1.57 7.70 6.84
N GLU A 290 1.14 8.23 5.69
CA GLU A 290 1.43 9.61 5.28
C GLU A 290 0.77 10.64 6.23
N ALA A 291 -0.46 10.37 6.69
CA ALA A 291 -1.13 11.17 7.70
C ALA A 291 -0.40 11.11 9.05
N TYR A 292 0.01 9.92 9.48
CA TYR A 292 0.77 9.73 10.72
C TYR A 292 2.14 10.40 10.66
N ALA A 293 2.83 10.39 9.51
CA ALA A 293 4.07 11.11 9.30
C ALA A 293 3.90 12.64 9.40
N ALA A 294 2.69 13.14 9.07
CA ALA A 294 2.28 14.52 9.25
C ALA A 294 1.83 14.83 10.69
N GLY A 295 1.82 13.85 11.60
CA GLY A 295 1.38 13.99 12.99
C GLY A 295 -0.11 14.20 13.14
N ILE A 296 -0.95 13.69 12.23
CA ILE A 296 -2.42 13.79 12.32
C ILE A 296 -3.06 12.41 12.48
N PRO A 297 -4.11 12.28 13.33
CA PRO A 297 -4.85 11.05 13.49
C PRO A 297 -5.77 10.78 12.30
N VAL A 298 -6.38 9.60 12.30
CA VAL A 298 -7.25 9.14 11.22
C VAL A 298 -8.62 8.75 11.76
N VAL A 299 -9.69 9.21 11.10
CA VAL A 299 -11.03 8.63 11.25
C VAL A 299 -11.23 7.68 10.08
N ALA A 300 -11.32 6.38 10.35
CA ALA A 300 -11.41 5.36 9.33
C ALA A 300 -12.51 4.34 9.64
N THR A 301 -12.89 3.55 8.66
CA THR A 301 -13.85 2.45 8.87
C THR A 301 -13.16 1.23 9.51
N ASN A 302 -13.91 0.52 10.35
CA ASN A 302 -13.54 -0.82 10.80
C ASN A 302 -13.77 -1.80 9.64
N TRP A 303 -12.86 -1.80 8.68
CA TRP A 303 -12.97 -2.55 7.44
C TRP A 303 -11.67 -3.27 7.09
N LEU A 304 -11.78 -4.57 6.78
CA LEU A 304 -10.64 -5.43 6.40
C LEU A 304 -9.45 -5.27 7.35
N SER A 305 -8.31 -4.83 6.84
CA SER A 305 -7.05 -4.67 7.57
C SER A 305 -6.81 -3.28 8.16
N ILE A 306 -7.74 -2.34 7.99
CA ILE A 306 -7.60 -0.99 8.57
C ILE A 306 -7.36 -1.02 10.09
N PRO A 307 -8.04 -1.88 10.89
CA PRO A 307 -7.78 -1.98 12.33
C PRO A 307 -6.36 -2.41 12.71
N GLU A 308 -5.60 -3.02 11.80
CA GLU A 308 -4.18 -3.34 12.08
C GLU A 308 -3.30 -2.09 12.12
N ILE A 309 -3.67 -1.02 11.40
CA ILE A 309 -2.90 0.22 11.32
C ILE A 309 -3.52 1.35 12.14
N VAL A 310 -4.87 1.41 12.19
CA VAL A 310 -5.62 2.37 12.98
C VAL A 310 -6.12 1.68 14.23
N GLU A 311 -5.43 1.90 15.35
CA GLU A 311 -5.87 1.43 16.67
C GLU A 311 -6.87 2.42 17.26
N ASP A 312 -8.10 1.93 17.46
CA ASP A 312 -9.21 2.77 17.94
C ASP A 312 -8.90 3.41 19.30
N GLY A 313 -9.16 4.69 19.43
CA GLY A 313 -8.88 5.45 20.63
C GLY A 313 -7.41 5.79 20.88
N VAL A 314 -6.47 5.24 20.11
CA VAL A 314 -5.02 5.40 20.31
C VAL A 314 -4.37 6.29 19.24
N ARG A 315 -4.58 5.98 17.96
CA ARG A 315 -4.01 6.72 16.80
C ARG A 315 -5.08 7.22 15.85
N GLY A 316 -6.35 6.94 16.15
CA GLY A 316 -7.48 7.34 15.34
C GLY A 316 -8.77 6.82 15.94
N ILE A 317 -9.86 7.00 15.20
CA ILE A 317 -11.19 6.53 15.58
C ILE A 317 -11.70 5.62 14.47
N LEU A 318 -12.15 4.41 14.85
CA LEU A 318 -12.77 3.47 13.93
C LEU A 318 -14.30 3.63 13.97
N VAL A 319 -14.88 3.77 12.77
CA VAL A 319 -16.34 3.89 12.60
C VAL A 319 -16.89 2.74 11.76
N PRO A 320 -18.18 2.40 11.84
CA PRO A 320 -18.80 1.46 10.91
C PRO A 320 -18.78 1.97 9.46
N VAL A 321 -18.82 1.06 8.49
CA VAL A 321 -18.98 1.41 7.06
C VAL A 321 -20.35 2.04 6.82
N LYS A 322 -20.43 3.02 5.90
CA LYS A 322 -21.68 3.69 5.51
C LYS A 322 -22.43 4.30 6.70
N ALA A 323 -21.70 4.92 7.62
CA ALA A 323 -22.23 5.54 8.83
C ALA A 323 -21.76 7.00 8.93
N PRO A 324 -22.27 7.92 8.09
CA PRO A 324 -21.85 9.31 8.07
C PRO A 324 -22.04 10.04 9.40
N GLU A 325 -23.09 9.70 10.17
CA GLU A 325 -23.31 10.24 11.53
C GLU A 325 -22.15 9.89 12.46
N ARG A 326 -21.55 8.69 12.36
CA ARG A 326 -20.41 8.27 13.19
C ARG A 326 -19.13 9.01 12.80
N ILE A 327 -18.95 9.33 11.50
CA ILE A 327 -17.85 10.18 11.06
C ILE A 327 -17.98 11.56 11.70
N ARG A 328 -19.18 12.16 11.66
CA ARG A 328 -19.47 13.45 12.28
C ARG A 328 -19.21 13.44 13.79
N GLU A 329 -19.65 12.40 14.50
CA GLU A 329 -19.42 12.23 15.94
C GLU A 329 -17.92 12.11 16.26
N ALA A 330 -17.16 11.32 15.46
CA ALA A 330 -15.72 11.17 15.63
C ALA A 330 -14.99 12.51 15.46
N VAL A 331 -15.32 13.28 14.42
CA VAL A 331 -14.73 14.63 14.21
C VAL A 331 -15.08 15.59 15.35
N LYS A 332 -16.33 15.58 15.81
CA LYS A 332 -16.75 16.39 16.99
C LYS A 332 -16.00 15.98 18.26
N ARG A 333 -15.78 14.69 18.48
CA ARG A 333 -15.03 14.20 19.64
C ARG A 333 -13.58 14.70 19.62
N LEU A 334 -12.92 14.65 18.46
CA LEU A 334 -11.57 15.19 18.30
C LEU A 334 -11.51 16.72 18.54
N ALA A 335 -12.56 17.44 18.15
CA ALA A 335 -12.65 18.87 18.35
C ALA A 335 -12.92 19.28 19.81
N SER A 336 -13.63 18.45 20.56
CA SER A 336 -14.05 18.77 21.95
C SER A 336 -13.10 18.24 23.02
N ASP A 337 -12.22 17.30 22.70
CA ASP A 337 -11.26 16.69 23.63
C ASP A 337 -9.82 16.92 23.14
N GLU A 338 -9.22 18.04 23.58
CA GLU A 338 -7.88 18.44 23.20
C GLU A 338 -6.82 17.42 23.65
N HIS A 339 -6.99 16.82 24.83
CA HIS A 339 -6.05 15.82 25.35
C HIS A 339 -6.08 14.52 24.50
N LEU A 340 -7.28 14.06 24.15
CA LEU A 340 -7.44 12.90 23.27
C LEU A 340 -6.79 13.17 21.91
N TYR A 341 -7.07 14.35 21.33
CA TYR A 341 -6.54 14.73 20.03
C TYR A 341 -5.01 14.79 20.04
N GLU A 342 -4.39 15.49 21.00
CA GLU A 342 -2.94 15.60 21.14
C GLU A 342 -2.30 14.22 21.35
N SER A 343 -2.89 13.39 22.21
CA SER A 343 -2.42 12.01 22.44
C SER A 343 -2.44 11.19 21.17
N MET A 344 -3.52 11.23 20.39
CA MET A 344 -3.62 10.53 19.12
C MET A 344 -2.58 11.02 18.10
N CYS A 345 -2.36 12.32 18.00
CA CYS A 345 -1.33 12.91 17.13
C CYS A 345 0.06 12.38 17.47
N ARG A 346 0.41 12.39 18.76
CA ARG A 346 1.70 11.91 19.27
C ARG A 346 1.87 10.40 19.00
N ASN A 347 0.89 9.59 19.35
CA ASN A 347 0.92 8.15 19.14
C ASN A 347 1.03 7.79 17.65
N ALA A 348 0.34 8.51 16.77
CA ALA A 348 0.44 8.36 15.32
C ALA A 348 1.86 8.65 14.81
N PHE A 349 2.43 9.78 15.26
CA PHE A 349 3.78 10.22 14.89
C PHE A 349 4.88 9.25 15.38
N GLU A 350 4.74 8.70 16.57
CA GLU A 350 5.70 7.70 17.09
C GLU A 350 5.57 6.35 16.37
N TYR A 351 4.34 5.90 16.16
CA TYR A 351 4.06 4.63 15.52
C TYR A 351 4.60 4.54 14.10
N VAL A 352 4.45 5.59 13.30
CA VAL A 352 4.81 5.58 11.88
C VAL A 352 6.31 5.40 11.64
N ARG A 353 7.17 5.69 12.62
CA ARG A 353 8.63 5.52 12.51
C ARG A 353 9.04 4.07 12.23
N SER A 354 8.24 3.10 12.69
CA SER A 354 8.44 1.68 12.40
C SER A 354 8.15 1.30 10.94
N PHE A 355 7.59 2.23 10.16
CA PHE A 355 7.28 2.07 8.74
C PHE A 355 8.18 2.93 7.85
N SER A 356 9.34 3.31 8.32
CA SER A 356 10.37 3.93 7.49
C SER A 356 10.92 2.91 6.49
N GLU A 357 11.44 3.41 5.38
CA GLU A 357 12.10 2.60 4.36
C GLU A 357 13.21 1.74 4.97
N GLY A 358 14.03 2.33 5.85
CA GLY A 358 15.07 1.62 6.56
C GLY A 358 14.54 0.48 7.44
N ALA A 359 13.43 0.71 8.18
CA ALA A 359 12.84 -0.32 9.04
C ALA A 359 12.23 -1.48 8.23
N VAL A 360 11.51 -1.18 7.16
CA VAL A 360 10.78 -2.19 6.39
C VAL A 360 11.66 -2.86 5.33
N LEU A 361 12.28 -2.10 4.43
CA LEU A 361 13.15 -2.70 3.42
C LEU A 361 14.47 -3.15 4.02
N GLY A 362 15.16 -2.27 4.74
CA GLY A 362 16.44 -2.56 5.36
C GLY A 362 16.36 -3.61 6.46
N GLY A 363 15.28 -3.60 7.24
CA GLY A 363 15.10 -4.53 8.37
C GLY A 363 14.47 -5.89 8.01
N ILE A 364 13.57 -5.94 7.00
CA ILE A 364 12.78 -7.15 6.71
C ILE A 364 13.17 -7.78 5.37
N LEU A 365 13.08 -7.03 4.26
CA LEU A 365 13.18 -7.60 2.91
C LEU A 365 14.63 -7.83 2.48
N ILE A 366 15.45 -6.78 2.52
CA ILE A 366 16.80 -6.81 1.97
C ILE A 366 17.70 -7.87 2.64
N PRO A 367 17.67 -8.06 3.98
CA PRO A 367 18.46 -9.11 4.63
C PRO A 367 18.11 -10.52 4.12
N GLN A 368 16.82 -10.79 3.83
CA GLN A 368 16.40 -12.09 3.33
C GLN A 368 16.84 -12.29 1.87
N VAL A 369 16.75 -11.25 1.04
CA VAL A 369 17.25 -11.28 -0.35
C VAL A 369 18.78 -11.44 -0.37
N ALA A 370 19.51 -10.67 0.43
CA ALA A 370 20.97 -10.73 0.51
C ALA A 370 21.48 -12.09 0.96
N ARG A 371 20.75 -12.76 1.86
CA ARG A 371 21.09 -14.11 2.37
C ARG A 371 21.12 -15.16 1.27
N VAL A 372 20.19 -15.11 0.31
CA VAL A 372 20.13 -16.09 -0.79
C VAL A 372 21.07 -15.75 -1.96
N LEU A 373 21.63 -14.54 -1.95
CA LEU A 373 22.61 -14.11 -2.94
C LEU A 373 24.06 -14.41 -2.51
N ARG A 374 24.28 -14.85 -1.29
CA ARG A 374 25.59 -15.30 -0.81
C ARG A 374 25.97 -16.60 -1.46
#